data_b66110171a639920ee6b8a405b192bd9
#
_entry.id   b66110171a639920ee6b8a405b192bd9
#
_cell.length_a   1.000
_cell.length_b   1.000
_cell.length_c   1.000
_cell.angle_alpha   90.00
_cell.angle_beta   90.00
_cell.angle_gamma   90.00
#
_symmetry.space_group_name_H-M   'P 1'
#
loop_
_entity.id
_entity.type
_entity.pdbx_description
1 polymer ?
#
loop_
_entity_poly.entity_id
_entity_poly.type
_entity_poly.pdbx_seq_one_letter_code
_entity_poly.pdbx_strand_id
1 'polypeptide(L)'
;AETVQIGNISSGKLIPDDWSSWSEGKISMTKIGDISNSSSKEIDSQGIAVGFDKKLNDNDLLGFAVQYGQSDTDIGTSGSGIDTKNYNISIYRTKPLDDNNFIEGTIGVGQIKNDLVRKNGSNTLTGSRDGNQIFGSINYGKTFSKKDFNLTPIGRIDLGYTELDAYSET
;
A
#
# COMPACT_ATOMS: atom_id res chain seq x y z
N ALA A 1 -4.49 13.39 8.91
CA ALA A 1 -4.79 12.03 8.45
C ALA A 1 -4.86 11.10 9.66
N GLU A 2 -5.93 10.35 9.76
CA GLU A 2 -6.11 9.35 10.82
C GLU A 2 -6.03 7.96 10.17
N THR A 3 -5.18 7.08 10.69
CA THR A 3 -5.02 5.72 10.21
C THR A 3 -5.38 4.75 11.33
N VAL A 4 -6.30 3.85 11.06
CA VAL A 4 -6.72 2.80 11.99
C VAL A 4 -6.21 1.45 11.47
N GLN A 5 -5.47 0.73 12.29
CA GLN A 5 -5.08 -0.65 12.01
C GLN A 5 -6.06 -1.62 12.67
N ILE A 6 -6.59 -2.55 11.89
CA ILE A 6 -7.43 -3.63 12.38
C ILE A 6 -6.55 -4.87 12.55
N GLY A 7 -6.44 -5.35 13.78
CA GLY A 7 -5.49 -6.38 14.19
C GLY A 7 -5.58 -7.74 13.46
N ASN A 8 -4.67 -8.64 13.82
CA ASN A 8 -4.51 -9.96 13.23
C ASN A 8 -5.77 -10.83 13.36
N ILE A 9 -6.22 -11.40 12.25
CA ILE A 9 -7.23 -12.45 12.26
C ILE A 9 -6.50 -13.79 12.27
N SER A 10 -6.71 -14.60 13.30
CA SER A 10 -6.23 -15.99 13.28
C SER A 10 -7.06 -16.77 12.27
N SER A 11 -6.45 -17.17 11.17
CA SER A 11 -7.09 -18.04 10.19
C SER A 11 -7.15 -19.46 10.75
N GLY A 12 -8.34 -20.01 10.89
CA GLY A 12 -8.54 -21.41 11.25
C GLY A 12 -7.90 -22.36 10.23
N LYS A 13 -8.02 -23.63 10.44
CA LYS A 13 -7.47 -24.86 9.78
C LYS A 13 -7.22 -24.88 8.25
N LEU A 14 -7.27 -23.76 7.54
CA LEU A 14 -7.00 -23.69 6.09
C LEU A 14 -5.52 -23.49 5.76
N ILE A 15 -4.68 -23.26 6.76
CA ILE A 15 -3.25 -22.98 6.59
C ILE A 15 -2.45 -24.12 7.24
N PRO A 16 -1.39 -24.63 6.61
CA PRO A 16 -0.48 -25.60 7.24
C PRO A 16 0.10 -25.08 8.56
N ASP A 17 0.37 -25.96 9.52
CA ASP A 17 0.80 -25.62 10.87
C ASP A 17 2.11 -24.82 10.94
N ASP A 18 2.95 -24.90 9.90
CA ASP A 18 4.21 -24.18 9.78
C ASP A 18 4.11 -22.82 9.10
N TRP A 19 2.89 -22.41 8.70
CA TRP A 19 2.58 -21.11 8.13
C TRP A 19 1.87 -20.23 9.14
N SER A 20 2.13 -18.93 9.04
CA SER A 20 1.41 -17.90 9.76
C SER A 20 0.59 -17.04 8.81
N SER A 21 -0.47 -16.45 9.29
CA SER A 21 -1.26 -15.47 8.54
C SER A 21 -1.40 -14.18 9.33
N TRP A 22 -1.55 -13.10 8.58
CA TRP A 22 -1.82 -11.79 9.13
C TRP A 22 -2.81 -11.03 8.25
N SER A 23 -3.50 -10.10 8.83
CA SER A 23 -4.35 -9.17 8.10
C SER A 23 -4.18 -7.76 8.65
N GLU A 24 -4.32 -6.79 7.78
CA GLU A 24 -4.22 -5.37 8.11
C GLU A 24 -5.31 -4.60 7.37
N GLY A 25 -6.02 -3.75 8.08
CA GLY A 25 -6.95 -2.79 7.50
C GLY A 25 -6.47 -1.37 7.76
N LYS A 26 -6.67 -0.48 6.79
CA LYS A 26 -6.36 0.95 6.88
C LYS A 26 -7.53 1.79 6.45
N ILE A 27 -7.83 2.84 7.22
CA ILE A 27 -8.79 3.87 6.85
C ILE A 27 -8.09 5.21 7.03
N SER A 28 -8.16 6.05 6.01
CA SER A 28 -7.56 7.38 6.02
C SER A 28 -8.54 8.40 5.46
N MET A 29 -8.65 9.54 6.11
CA MET A 29 -9.40 10.70 5.64
C MET A 29 -8.48 11.92 5.63
N THR A 30 -8.40 12.59 4.49
CA THR A 30 -7.54 13.76 4.30
C THR A 30 -8.35 14.89 3.68
N LYS A 31 -8.32 16.06 4.33
CA LYS A 31 -8.92 17.29 3.81
C LYS A 31 -7.84 18.30 3.53
N ILE A 32 -7.86 18.85 2.33
CA ILE A 32 -6.98 19.93 1.88
C ILE A 32 -7.87 21.11 1.52
N GLY A 33 -7.70 22.23 2.21
CA GLY A 33 -8.47 23.45 1.95
C GLY A 33 -8.10 24.14 0.63
N ASP A 34 -8.92 25.09 0.23
CA ASP A 34 -8.65 25.93 -0.94
C ASP A 34 -7.37 26.74 -0.76
N ILE A 35 -6.57 26.75 -1.79
CA ILE A 35 -5.43 27.66 -1.95
C ILE A 35 -5.57 28.42 -3.27
N SER A 36 -4.88 29.55 -3.42
CA SER A 36 -5.07 30.49 -4.54
C SER A 36 -5.04 29.89 -5.96
N ASN A 37 -4.47 28.71 -6.13
CA ASN A 37 -4.34 28.02 -7.41
C ASN A 37 -4.87 26.57 -7.42
N SER A 38 -5.55 26.13 -6.39
CA SER A 38 -6.05 24.74 -6.30
C SER A 38 -7.35 24.69 -5.50
N SER A 39 -8.33 23.98 -6.04
CA SER A 39 -9.58 23.69 -5.33
C SER A 39 -9.35 22.79 -4.13
N SER A 40 -10.23 22.90 -3.14
CA SER A 40 -10.25 21.97 -1.99
C SER A 40 -10.34 20.54 -2.43
N LYS A 41 -9.74 19.63 -1.66
CA LYS A 41 -9.79 18.18 -1.88
C LYS A 41 -10.16 17.48 -0.60
N GLU A 42 -11.05 16.53 -0.70
CA GLU A 42 -11.34 15.55 0.34
C GLU A 42 -11.01 14.16 -0.21
N ILE A 43 -10.16 13.43 0.49
CA ILE A 43 -9.68 12.12 0.08
C ILE A 43 -10.00 11.13 1.18
N ASP A 44 -10.87 10.18 0.88
CA ASP A 44 -11.21 9.05 1.72
C ASP A 44 -10.58 7.78 1.14
N SER A 45 -9.77 7.12 1.94
CA SER A 45 -9.07 5.91 1.52
C SER A 45 -9.32 4.79 2.50
N GLN A 46 -9.50 3.59 1.97
CA GLN A 46 -9.60 2.37 2.74
C GLN A 46 -8.86 1.24 2.05
N GLY A 47 -8.31 0.33 2.82
CA GLY A 47 -7.56 -0.78 2.28
C GLY A 47 -7.55 -1.96 3.24
N ILE A 48 -7.37 -3.13 2.65
CA ILE A 48 -7.16 -4.38 3.36
C ILE A 48 -5.99 -5.13 2.74
N ALA A 49 -5.15 -5.71 3.58
CA ALA A 49 -4.10 -6.61 3.17
C ALA A 49 -4.18 -7.91 3.97
N VAL A 50 -3.93 -9.00 3.31
CA VAL A 50 -3.85 -10.34 3.91
C VAL A 50 -2.56 -10.98 3.45
N GLY A 51 -1.81 -11.55 4.36
CA GLY A 51 -0.56 -12.22 4.05
C GLY A 51 -0.41 -13.54 4.77
N PHE A 52 0.45 -14.37 4.19
CA PHE A 52 0.82 -15.68 4.68
C PHE A 52 2.32 -15.81 4.60
N ASP A 53 2.94 -16.30 5.65
CA ASP A 53 4.37 -16.48 5.68
C ASP A 53 4.79 -17.75 6.39
N LYS A 54 5.98 -18.21 6.04
CA LYS A 54 6.63 -19.37 6.60
C LYS A 54 8.01 -19.00 7.13
N LYS A 55 8.29 -19.43 8.34
CA LYS A 55 9.62 -19.38 8.93
C LYS A 55 10.51 -20.45 8.30
N LEU A 56 11.57 -20.03 7.62
CA LEU A 56 12.54 -20.96 7.04
C LEU A 56 13.61 -21.39 8.06
N ASN A 57 14.06 -20.42 8.87
CA ASN A 57 15.00 -20.56 9.97
C ASN A 57 14.71 -19.47 11.02
N ASP A 58 15.50 -19.39 12.07
CA ASP A 58 15.39 -18.33 13.07
C ASP A 58 15.47 -16.95 12.39
N ASN A 59 14.41 -16.17 12.49
CA ASN A 59 14.26 -14.85 11.88
C ASN A 59 14.36 -14.78 10.34
N ASP A 60 14.45 -15.92 9.64
CA ASP A 60 14.35 -16.01 8.18
C ASP A 60 12.91 -16.37 7.79
N LEU A 61 12.24 -15.49 7.07
CA LEU A 61 10.82 -15.57 6.79
C LEU A 61 10.57 -15.30 5.32
N LEU A 62 9.75 -16.13 4.69
CA LEU A 62 9.29 -15.97 3.33
C LEU A 62 7.76 -15.95 3.33
N GLY A 63 7.18 -14.97 2.65
CA GLY A 63 5.73 -14.84 2.60
C GLY A 63 5.22 -14.22 1.31
N PHE A 64 3.91 -14.22 1.21
CA PHE A 64 3.19 -13.51 0.16
C PHE A 64 1.99 -12.78 0.73
N ALA A 65 1.58 -11.73 0.06
CA ALA A 65 0.46 -10.90 0.47
C ALA A 65 -0.42 -10.53 -0.71
N VAL A 66 -1.70 -10.33 -0.43
CA VAL A 66 -2.69 -9.77 -1.33
C VAL A 66 -3.24 -8.51 -0.70
N GLN A 67 -3.34 -7.44 -1.46
CA GLN A 67 -3.80 -6.16 -1.00
C GLN A 67 -4.87 -5.61 -1.93
N TYR A 68 -5.92 -5.04 -1.35
CA TYR A 68 -6.93 -4.25 -2.03
C TYR A 68 -7.03 -2.88 -1.38
N GLY A 69 -7.09 -1.83 -2.20
CA GLY A 69 -7.30 -0.47 -1.75
C GLY A 69 -8.34 0.25 -2.59
N GLN A 70 -9.04 1.17 -1.96
CA GLN A 70 -9.99 2.08 -2.59
C GLN A 70 -9.78 3.49 -2.06
N SER A 71 -9.85 4.47 -2.95
CA SER A 71 -9.70 5.87 -2.60
C SER A 71 -10.72 6.68 -3.39
N ASP A 72 -11.51 7.48 -2.70
CA ASP A 72 -12.44 8.43 -3.25
C ASP A 72 -11.89 9.84 -3.03
N THR A 73 -11.76 10.62 -4.08
CA THR A 73 -11.29 12.00 -4.02
C THR A 73 -12.33 12.94 -4.57
N ASP A 74 -12.87 13.79 -3.71
CA ASP A 74 -13.73 14.89 -4.10
C ASP A 74 -12.91 16.16 -4.35
N ILE A 75 -13.16 16.83 -5.47
CA ILE A 75 -12.43 18.03 -5.88
C ILE A 75 -13.40 19.21 -5.96
N GLY A 76 -13.17 20.22 -5.13
CA GLY A 76 -14.04 21.40 -5.04
C GLY A 76 -15.43 21.06 -4.54
N THR A 77 -16.41 21.88 -4.93
CA THR A 77 -17.83 21.75 -4.52
C THR A 77 -18.78 21.44 -5.66
N SER A 78 -18.25 21.28 -6.88
CA SER A 78 -19.05 21.09 -8.10
C SER A 78 -19.44 19.64 -8.40
N GLY A 79 -18.95 18.68 -7.59
CA GLY A 79 -19.17 17.24 -7.77
C GLY A 79 -18.19 16.56 -8.73
N SER A 80 -17.03 17.18 -8.96
CA SER A 80 -15.92 16.56 -9.66
C SER A 80 -15.15 15.66 -8.70
N GLY A 81 -14.65 14.52 -9.19
CA GLY A 81 -13.92 13.59 -8.34
C GLY A 81 -13.19 12.50 -9.10
N ILE A 82 -12.43 11.73 -8.36
CA ILE A 82 -11.66 10.59 -8.84
C ILE A 82 -11.87 9.42 -7.87
N ASP A 83 -12.33 8.30 -8.40
CA ASP A 83 -12.39 7.02 -7.68
C ASP A 83 -11.23 6.14 -8.13
N THR A 84 -10.45 5.66 -7.19
CA THR A 84 -9.30 4.81 -7.46
C THR A 84 -9.47 3.48 -6.74
N LYS A 85 -9.24 2.39 -7.47
CA LYS A 85 -9.14 1.03 -6.89
C LYS A 85 -7.81 0.44 -7.27
N ASN A 86 -7.16 -0.22 -6.34
CA ASN A 86 -5.91 -0.92 -6.58
C ASN A 86 -5.93 -2.33 -6.00
N TYR A 87 -5.30 -3.24 -6.73
CA TYR A 87 -5.13 -4.65 -6.36
C TYR A 87 -3.66 -5.01 -6.52
N ASN A 88 -3.07 -5.57 -5.48
CA ASN A 88 -1.67 -5.95 -5.50
C ASN A 88 -1.49 -7.38 -4.98
N ILE A 89 -0.53 -8.09 -5.57
CA ILE A 89 0.04 -9.30 -5.00
C ILE A 89 1.54 -9.11 -4.85
N SER A 90 2.10 -9.60 -3.77
CA SER A 90 3.52 -9.44 -3.47
C SER A 90 4.11 -10.66 -2.79
N ILE A 91 5.41 -10.83 -2.96
CA ILE A 91 6.24 -11.78 -2.23
C ILE A 91 7.22 -10.97 -1.39
N TYR A 92 7.41 -11.37 -0.15
CA TYR A 92 8.34 -10.71 0.75
C TYR A 92 9.22 -11.72 1.47
N ARG A 93 10.41 -11.28 1.80
CA ARG A 93 11.38 -12.05 2.56
C ARG A 93 12.10 -11.18 3.57
N THR A 94 12.24 -11.71 4.79
CA THR A 94 13.11 -11.16 5.82
C THR A 94 14.20 -12.17 6.09
N LYS A 95 15.45 -11.79 5.89
CA LYS A 95 16.60 -12.67 6.05
C LYS A 95 17.64 -12.06 6.98
N PRO A 96 18.02 -12.74 8.07
CA PRO A 96 19.20 -12.36 8.84
C PRO A 96 20.47 -12.67 8.02
N LEU A 97 21.40 -11.72 7.97
CA LEU A 97 22.70 -11.91 7.32
C LEU A 97 23.75 -12.41 8.33
N ASP A 98 23.64 -11.92 9.56
CA ASP A 98 24.40 -12.37 10.73
C ASP A 98 23.58 -12.00 11.99
N ASP A 99 24.20 -12.14 13.18
CA ASP A 99 23.51 -11.86 14.45
C ASP A 99 23.05 -10.39 14.62
N ASN A 100 23.60 -9.48 13.84
CA ASN A 100 23.36 -8.04 13.98
C ASN A 100 22.81 -7.35 12.72
N ASN A 101 22.82 -8.02 11.58
CA ASN A 101 22.36 -7.45 10.31
C ASN A 101 21.18 -8.24 9.76
N PHE A 102 20.28 -7.55 9.14
CA PHE A 102 19.17 -8.17 8.40
C PHE A 102 18.87 -7.44 7.10
N ILE A 103 18.29 -8.15 6.15
CA ILE A 103 17.75 -7.61 4.92
C ILE A 103 16.29 -8.04 4.77
N GLU A 104 15.44 -7.11 4.36
CA GLU A 104 14.05 -7.36 4.02
C GLU A 104 13.82 -6.93 2.58
N GLY A 105 13.16 -7.77 1.81
CA GLY A 105 12.82 -7.48 0.43
C GLY A 105 11.37 -7.77 0.13
N THR A 106 10.77 -6.96 -0.72
CA THR A 106 9.42 -7.15 -1.25
C THR A 106 9.42 -6.88 -2.74
N ILE A 107 8.76 -7.73 -3.50
CA ILE A 107 8.47 -7.49 -4.91
C ILE A 107 7.00 -7.81 -5.16
N GLY A 108 6.35 -6.98 -5.95
CA GLY A 108 4.93 -7.16 -6.24
C GLY A 108 4.51 -6.57 -7.56
N VAL A 109 3.32 -6.99 -7.96
CA VAL A 109 2.62 -6.49 -9.15
C VAL A 109 1.19 -6.13 -8.78
N GLY A 110 0.61 -5.19 -9.51
CA GLY A 110 -0.74 -4.75 -9.23
C GLY A 110 -1.42 -4.11 -10.41
N GLN A 111 -2.70 -3.83 -10.23
CA GLN A 111 -3.53 -3.07 -11.16
C GLN A 111 -4.14 -1.88 -10.44
N ILE A 112 -4.24 -0.77 -11.18
CA ILE A 112 -4.87 0.47 -10.73
C ILE A 112 -6.00 0.76 -11.70
N LYS A 113 -7.18 1.05 -11.15
CA LYS A 113 -8.36 1.50 -11.91
C LYS A 113 -8.77 2.86 -11.40
N ASN A 114 -8.85 3.84 -12.30
CA ASN A 114 -9.28 5.20 -12.00
C ASN A 114 -10.52 5.53 -12.81
N ASP A 115 -11.56 6.00 -12.13
CA ASP A 115 -12.75 6.58 -12.72
C ASP A 115 -12.81 8.06 -12.35
N LEU A 116 -12.93 8.91 -13.38
CA LEU A 116 -12.95 10.35 -13.22
C LEU A 116 -14.30 10.92 -13.59
N VAL A 117 -14.75 11.89 -12.81
CA VAL A 117 -15.91 12.73 -13.11
C VAL A 117 -15.47 14.18 -13.03
N ARG A 118 -15.65 14.92 -14.11
CA ARG A 118 -15.40 16.37 -14.14
C ARG A 118 -16.68 17.11 -14.47
N LYS A 119 -17.11 17.98 -13.57
CA LYS A 119 -18.26 18.85 -13.77
C LYS A 119 -17.82 20.29 -14.01
N ASN A 120 -18.33 20.86 -15.09
CA ASN A 120 -18.11 22.24 -15.45
C ASN A 120 -19.44 22.87 -15.85
N GLY A 121 -20.09 23.58 -14.90
CA GLY A 121 -21.42 24.10 -15.06
C GLY A 121 -22.46 22.97 -15.24
N SER A 122 -23.18 23.01 -16.36
CA SER A 122 -24.16 21.96 -16.70
C SER A 122 -23.58 20.74 -17.42
N ASN A 123 -22.30 20.79 -17.78
CA ASN A 123 -21.61 19.71 -18.49
C ASN A 123 -20.95 18.76 -17.50
N THR A 124 -21.13 17.46 -17.76
CA THR A 124 -20.46 16.37 -17.02
C THR A 124 -19.64 15.56 -18.00
N LEU A 125 -18.35 15.47 -17.75
CA LEU A 125 -17.42 14.63 -18.49
C LEU A 125 -17.00 13.46 -17.60
N THR A 126 -17.00 12.27 -18.14
CA THR A 126 -16.55 11.07 -17.45
C THR A 126 -15.39 10.41 -18.21
N GLY A 127 -14.53 9.76 -17.49
CA GLY A 127 -13.43 9.02 -18.09
C GLY A 127 -12.96 7.92 -17.15
N SER A 128 -12.37 6.88 -17.72
CA SER A 128 -11.72 5.84 -16.95
C SER A 128 -10.32 5.59 -17.46
N ARG A 129 -9.42 5.23 -16.56
CA ARG A 129 -8.05 4.94 -16.86
C ARG A 129 -7.54 3.82 -15.97
N ASP A 130 -7.13 2.75 -16.62
CA ASP A 130 -6.54 1.60 -15.95
C ASP A 130 -5.02 1.63 -16.08
N GLY A 131 -4.33 0.91 -15.23
CA GLY A 131 -2.89 0.80 -15.29
C GLY A 131 -2.38 -0.45 -14.61
N ASN A 132 -1.16 -0.82 -14.95
CA ASN A 132 -0.42 -1.90 -14.34
C ASN A 132 0.78 -1.34 -13.57
N GLN A 133 1.12 -1.98 -12.48
CA GLN A 133 2.17 -1.55 -11.58
C GLN A 133 3.09 -2.73 -11.24
N ILE A 134 4.39 -2.47 -11.23
CA ILE A 134 5.40 -3.33 -10.62
C ILE A 134 6.14 -2.51 -9.58
N PHE A 135 6.39 -3.10 -8.42
CA PHE A 135 7.07 -2.42 -7.33
C PHE A 135 7.99 -3.37 -6.59
N GLY A 136 8.99 -2.79 -5.95
CA GLY A 136 9.92 -3.50 -5.09
C GLY A 136 10.46 -2.59 -4.01
N SER A 137 10.83 -3.18 -2.88
CA SER A 137 11.49 -2.48 -1.79
C SER A 137 12.57 -3.36 -1.16
N ILE A 138 13.62 -2.73 -0.70
CA ILE A 138 14.69 -3.37 0.06
C ILE A 138 14.97 -2.54 1.30
N ASN A 139 14.91 -3.19 2.46
CA ASN A 139 15.35 -2.64 3.74
C ASN A 139 16.62 -3.37 4.19
N TYR A 140 17.59 -2.61 4.66
CA TYR A 140 18.75 -3.14 5.34
C TYR A 140 18.85 -2.51 6.73
N GLY A 141 19.04 -3.33 7.74
CA GLY A 141 19.21 -2.89 9.10
C GLY A 141 20.41 -3.53 9.77
N LYS A 142 21.04 -2.76 10.67
CA LYS A 142 22.14 -3.23 11.51
C LYS A 142 21.91 -2.81 12.95
N THR A 143 21.98 -3.76 13.87
CA THR A 143 21.81 -3.51 15.29
C THR A 143 23.17 -3.30 15.96
N PHE A 144 23.30 -2.17 16.65
CA PHE A 144 24.43 -1.87 17.53
C PHE A 144 23.93 -1.97 18.97
N SER A 145 24.52 -2.87 19.73
CA SER A 145 24.18 -3.09 21.14
C SER A 145 25.30 -2.55 22.04
N LYS A 146 24.91 -1.72 23.01
CA LYS A 146 25.77 -1.27 24.12
C LYS A 146 25.07 -1.57 25.46
N LYS A 147 25.81 -1.47 26.58
CA LYS A 147 25.34 -1.84 27.93
C LYS A 147 23.96 -1.26 28.29
N ASP A 148 23.65 -0.04 27.84
CA ASP A 148 22.47 0.70 28.26
C ASP A 148 21.45 0.96 27.13
N PHE A 149 21.77 0.62 25.86
CA PHE A 149 20.89 0.84 24.73
C PHE A 149 21.20 -0.02 23.50
N ASN A 150 20.19 -0.24 22.68
CA ASN A 150 20.28 -0.84 21.36
C ASN A 150 19.89 0.22 20.30
N LEU A 151 20.68 0.34 19.25
CA LEU A 151 20.42 1.21 18.11
C LEU A 151 20.37 0.38 16.83
N THR A 152 19.28 0.48 16.09
CA THR A 152 19.11 -0.23 14.82
C THR A 152 18.80 0.76 13.71
N PRO A 153 19.81 1.37 13.07
CA PRO A 153 19.57 2.16 11.87
C PRO A 153 19.10 1.27 10.72
N ILE A 154 18.11 1.76 9.97
CA ILE A 154 17.52 1.06 8.83
C ILE A 154 17.64 1.96 7.61
N GLY A 155 18.21 1.43 6.53
CA GLY A 155 18.17 2.03 5.21
C GLY A 155 17.10 1.37 4.36
N ARG A 156 16.35 2.15 3.57
CA ARG A 156 15.29 1.66 2.70
C ARG A 156 15.41 2.25 1.30
N ILE A 157 15.21 1.41 0.29
CA ILE A 157 15.06 1.79 -1.12
C ILE A 157 13.75 1.22 -1.62
N ASP A 158 12.91 2.09 -2.18
CA ASP A 158 11.66 1.72 -2.85
C ASP A 158 11.77 2.06 -4.33
N LEU A 159 11.37 1.12 -5.17
CA LEU A 159 11.30 1.28 -6.62
C LEU A 159 9.90 0.91 -7.08
N GLY A 160 9.35 1.71 -8.00
CA GLY A 160 8.05 1.45 -8.59
C GLY A 160 8.00 1.91 -10.03
N TYR A 161 7.31 1.16 -10.86
CA TYR A 161 6.99 1.52 -12.23
C TYR A 161 5.49 1.31 -12.45
N THR A 162 4.83 2.33 -12.99
CA THR A 162 3.40 2.29 -13.30
C THR A 162 3.20 2.66 -14.76
N GLU A 163 2.55 1.80 -15.51
CA GLU A 163 2.10 2.04 -16.86
C GLU A 163 0.60 2.27 -16.85
N LEU A 164 0.18 3.43 -17.32
CA LEU A 164 -1.22 3.82 -17.41
C LEU A 164 -1.69 3.73 -18.85
N ASP A 165 -2.89 3.21 -19.05
CA ASP A 165 -3.52 3.13 -20.34
C ASP A 165 -3.88 4.53 -20.89
N ALA A 166 -4.14 4.62 -22.18
CA ALA A 166 -4.58 5.86 -22.81
C ALA A 166 -5.91 6.33 -22.18
N TYR A 167 -6.01 7.64 -22.01
CA TYR A 167 -7.18 8.27 -21.41
C TYR A 167 -8.05 8.93 -22.47
N SER A 168 -9.37 8.77 -22.35
CA SER A 168 -10.35 9.50 -23.14
C SER A 168 -11.51 9.95 -22.25
N GLU A 169 -11.97 11.17 -22.45
CA GLU A 169 -13.20 11.71 -21.84
C GLU A 169 -14.36 11.62 -22.84
N THR A 170 -15.52 11.25 -22.36
CA THR A 170 -16.79 11.24 -23.10
C THR A 170 -17.87 11.97 -22.31
#